data_d5397bb8cec2c82212406356f71dc817
#
_entry.id   d5397bb8cec2c82212406356f71dc817
#
_cell.length_a   1.000
_cell.length_b   1.000
_cell.length_c   1.000
_cell.angle_alpha   90.00
_cell.angle_beta   90.00
_cell.angle_gamma   90.00
#
_symmetry.space_group_name_H-M   'P 1'
#
loop_
_entity.id
_entity.type
_entity.pdbx_description
1 polymer ?
#
loop_
_entity_poly.entity_id
_entity_poly.type
_entity_poly.pdbx_seq_one_letter_code
_entity_poly.pdbx_strand_id
1 'polypeptide(L)'
;VVIILGETVAERLVKLDEFQFDPDDELPDDLFREISEESPERGIGDLDEKEVEVVNVYESRDPGGMQPSEFVVLLRDKNQRSVLILIGKFEAMAISLAIEGASAGRPLTHDLLNNVIARMGGVVERILIDDLWNNKYYAKITVSTADKTIEFDSRPSDAIALALRAKAPIFMAESVLQKASVREE
;
A
#
# COMPACT_ATOMS: atom_id res chain seq x y z
N VAL A 1 -17.97 3.59 -13.43
CA VAL A 1 -16.69 3.99 -12.81
C VAL A 1 -15.91 4.73 -13.88
N VAL A 2 -15.69 6.03 -13.70
CA VAL A 2 -14.85 6.80 -14.62
C VAL A 2 -13.44 6.84 -14.02
N ILE A 3 -12.51 6.17 -14.65
CA ILE A 3 -11.09 6.22 -14.29
C ILE A 3 -10.50 7.43 -15.03
N ILE A 4 -10.13 8.48 -14.31
CA ILE A 4 -9.50 9.66 -14.90
C ILE A 4 -7.99 9.43 -14.89
N LEU A 5 -7.43 9.20 -16.07
CA LEU A 5 -5.99 9.19 -16.32
C LEU A 5 -5.54 10.64 -16.59
N GLY A 6 -4.62 11.18 -15.83
CA GLY A 6 -3.84 12.28 -16.37
C GLY A 6 -3.58 13.55 -15.55
N GLU A 7 -3.81 13.60 -14.24
CA GLU A 7 -3.30 14.72 -13.43
C GLU A 7 -2.04 14.30 -12.66
N THR A 8 -0.98 15.11 -12.69
CA THR A 8 0.24 14.87 -11.90
C THR A 8 -0.03 15.05 -10.41
N VAL A 9 0.75 14.39 -9.55
CA VAL A 9 0.63 14.51 -8.08
C VAL A 9 0.83 15.95 -7.62
N ALA A 10 1.65 16.73 -8.33
CA ALA A 10 1.86 18.15 -8.03
C ALA A 10 0.56 18.98 -8.16
N GLU A 11 -0.27 18.69 -9.15
CA GLU A 11 -1.57 19.35 -9.33
C GLU A 11 -2.60 18.93 -8.27
N ARG A 12 -2.44 17.73 -7.70
CA ARG A 12 -3.30 17.21 -6.62
C ARG A 12 -2.94 17.76 -5.24
N LEU A 13 -1.67 18.06 -4.99
CA LEU A 13 -1.21 18.66 -3.72
C LEU A 13 -1.81 20.05 -3.48
N VAL A 14 -2.15 20.80 -4.54
CA VAL A 14 -2.78 22.13 -4.43
C VAL A 14 -4.22 22.07 -3.92
N LYS A 15 -4.88 20.92 -4.00
CA LYS A 15 -6.29 20.73 -3.54
C LYS A 15 -6.41 20.24 -2.09
N LEU A 16 -5.31 20.16 -1.34
CA LEU A 16 -5.29 19.70 0.07
C LEU A 16 -5.80 20.77 1.06
N ASP A 17 -6.03 22.01 0.62
CA ASP A 17 -6.48 23.11 1.49
C ASP A 17 -7.92 22.98 2.01
N GLU A 18 -8.67 21.95 1.61
CA GLU A 18 -10.07 21.74 2.00
C GLU A 18 -10.26 20.69 3.13
N PHE A 19 -9.18 20.16 3.71
CA PHE A 19 -9.32 19.23 4.83
C PHE A 19 -9.53 20.00 6.13
N GLN A 20 -10.79 20.17 6.55
CA GLN A 20 -11.14 20.64 7.89
C GLN A 20 -11.14 19.46 8.86
N PHE A 21 -10.19 19.46 9.78
CA PHE A 21 -10.21 18.61 10.96
C PHE A 21 -11.12 19.28 11.99
N ASP A 22 -12.21 18.60 12.37
CA ASP A 22 -13.04 19.03 13.48
C ASP A 22 -12.43 18.45 14.77
N PRO A 23 -11.87 19.27 15.68
CA PRO A 23 -11.27 18.79 16.92
C PRO A 23 -12.30 18.22 17.92
N ASP A 24 -13.59 18.42 17.68
CA ASP A 24 -14.69 17.92 18.50
C ASP A 24 -15.26 16.58 18.00
N ASP A 25 -14.75 16.04 16.88
CA ASP A 25 -15.08 14.69 16.40
C ASP A 25 -14.48 13.66 17.37
N GLU A 26 -15.30 13.15 18.26
CA GLU A 26 -14.93 12.01 19.11
C GLU A 26 -14.74 10.77 18.23
N LEU A 27 -13.50 10.25 18.22
CA LEU A 27 -13.21 8.98 17.54
C LEU A 27 -14.06 7.87 18.19
N PRO A 28 -14.76 7.04 17.39
CA PRO A 28 -15.56 5.96 17.92
C PRO A 28 -14.72 5.02 18.81
N ASP A 29 -15.23 4.67 19.99
CA ASP A 29 -14.56 3.79 20.97
C ASP A 29 -14.20 2.39 20.40
N ASP A 30 -14.84 1.98 19.32
CA ASP A 30 -14.60 0.72 18.62
C ASP A 30 -13.45 0.80 17.62
N LEU A 31 -12.98 2.00 17.24
CA LEU A 31 -11.84 2.16 16.35
C LEU A 31 -10.57 1.49 16.90
N PHE A 32 -10.39 1.52 18.24
CA PHE A 32 -9.25 0.88 18.90
C PHE A 32 -9.45 -0.62 19.18
N ARG A 33 -10.68 -1.10 19.16
CA ARG A 33 -10.98 -2.53 19.34
C ARG A 33 -10.55 -3.37 18.14
N GLU A 34 -10.68 -2.86 16.93
CA GLU A 34 -10.23 -3.55 15.71
C GLU A 34 -8.69 -3.68 15.61
N ILE A 35 -7.94 -2.80 16.31
CA ILE A 35 -6.47 -2.83 16.31
C ILE A 35 -5.92 -3.96 17.22
N SER A 36 -6.73 -4.45 18.17
CA SER A 36 -6.32 -5.48 19.15
C SER A 36 -6.75 -6.90 18.81
N GLU A 37 -7.47 -7.12 17.72
CA GLU A 37 -7.71 -8.48 17.23
C GLU A 37 -6.39 -9.03 16.68
N GLU A 38 -5.77 -9.92 17.45
CA GLU A 38 -4.60 -10.68 17.04
C GLU A 38 -4.85 -11.25 15.64
N SER A 39 -4.01 -10.85 14.71
CA SER A 39 -4.00 -11.49 13.40
C SER A 39 -3.79 -12.99 13.62
N PRO A 40 -4.61 -13.87 13.03
CA PRO A 40 -4.45 -15.30 13.20
C PRO A 40 -2.99 -15.67 12.90
N GLU A 41 -2.39 -16.55 13.72
CA GLU A 41 -1.06 -17.09 13.45
C GLU A 41 -1.07 -17.67 12.04
N ARG A 42 -0.55 -16.89 11.10
CA ARG A 42 -0.48 -17.28 9.69
C ARG A 42 0.70 -18.21 9.56
N GLY A 43 0.38 -19.49 9.39
CA GLY A 43 1.39 -20.52 9.20
C GLY A 43 2.31 -20.13 8.05
N ILE A 44 3.61 -20.16 8.32
CA ILE A 44 4.68 -20.06 7.31
C ILE A 44 4.66 -21.40 6.55
N GLY A 45 3.62 -21.59 5.70
CA GLY A 45 3.64 -22.60 4.67
C GLY A 45 4.46 -22.07 3.50
N ASP A 46 5.05 -22.98 2.73
CA ASP A 46 5.72 -22.64 1.47
C ASP A 46 4.67 -22.00 0.53
N LEU A 47 4.55 -20.66 0.63
CA LEU A 47 3.58 -19.91 -0.14
C LEU A 47 4.10 -19.85 -1.57
N ASP A 48 3.34 -20.40 -2.53
CA ASP A 48 3.61 -20.17 -3.94
C ASP A 48 3.44 -18.66 -4.21
N GLU A 49 4.55 -17.95 -4.30
CA GLU A 49 4.63 -16.51 -4.40
C GLU A 49 4.88 -16.09 -5.84
N LYS A 50 4.22 -15.04 -6.28
CA LYS A 50 4.43 -14.45 -7.61
C LYS A 50 4.90 -13.02 -7.46
N GLU A 51 5.92 -12.66 -8.20
CA GLU A 51 6.36 -11.28 -8.30
C GLU A 51 5.29 -10.45 -9.02
N VAL A 52 4.98 -9.28 -8.45
CA VAL A 52 4.02 -8.33 -9.00
C VAL A 52 4.66 -6.94 -9.08
N GLU A 53 4.21 -6.16 -10.05
CA GLU A 53 4.64 -4.79 -10.25
C GLU A 53 3.50 -3.83 -9.94
N VAL A 54 3.83 -2.65 -9.40
CA VAL A 54 2.88 -1.56 -9.24
C VAL A 54 2.71 -0.89 -10.61
N VAL A 55 1.52 -1.04 -11.18
CA VAL A 55 1.21 -0.42 -12.48
C VAL A 55 0.91 1.08 -12.29
N ASN A 56 -0.01 1.41 -11.39
CA ASN A 56 -0.37 2.80 -11.08
C ASN A 56 -1.31 2.87 -9.86
N VAL A 57 -1.60 4.11 -9.46
CA VAL A 57 -2.65 4.45 -8.50
C VAL A 57 -3.76 5.19 -9.25
N TYR A 58 -5.00 4.81 -9.00
CA TYR A 58 -6.18 5.40 -9.62
C TYR A 58 -7.09 6.01 -8.57
N GLU A 59 -7.71 7.12 -8.93
CA GLU A 59 -8.79 7.73 -8.15
C GLU A 59 -10.12 7.41 -8.84
N SER A 60 -11.04 6.80 -8.12
CA SER A 60 -12.42 6.59 -8.56
C SER A 60 -13.27 7.73 -8.02
N ARG A 61 -13.91 8.49 -8.91
CA ARG A 61 -14.82 9.57 -8.54
C ARG A 61 -16.25 9.16 -8.86
N ASP A 62 -17.15 9.45 -7.93
CA ASP A 62 -18.58 9.39 -8.21
C ASP A 62 -18.94 10.51 -9.19
N PRO A 63 -19.54 10.20 -10.36
CA PRO A 63 -19.97 11.22 -11.32
C PRO A 63 -20.96 12.24 -10.76
N GLY A 64 -21.70 11.88 -9.71
CA GLY A 64 -22.64 12.76 -9.00
C GLY A 64 -22.00 13.63 -7.92
N GLY A 65 -20.73 13.37 -7.56
CA GLY A 65 -20.02 14.11 -6.53
C GLY A 65 -20.57 13.91 -5.11
N MET A 66 -21.45 12.92 -4.90
CA MET A 66 -22.11 12.65 -3.62
C MET A 66 -21.31 11.69 -2.73
N GLN A 67 -20.36 10.97 -3.30
CA GLN A 67 -19.53 10.00 -2.57
C GLN A 67 -18.08 10.50 -2.54
N PRO A 68 -17.35 10.26 -1.43
CA PRO A 68 -15.92 10.56 -1.37
C PRO A 68 -15.17 9.77 -2.44
N SER A 69 -14.07 10.35 -2.94
CA SER A 69 -13.20 9.66 -3.87
C SER A 69 -12.57 8.43 -3.21
N GLU A 70 -12.59 7.32 -3.93
CA GLU A 70 -11.88 6.10 -3.55
C GLU A 70 -10.56 5.99 -4.32
N PHE A 71 -9.52 5.51 -3.67
CA PHE A 71 -8.22 5.30 -4.29
C PHE A 71 -7.90 3.82 -4.34
N VAL A 72 -7.34 3.37 -5.46
CA VAL A 72 -6.92 1.98 -5.64
C VAL A 72 -5.51 1.94 -6.21
N VAL A 73 -4.68 1.03 -5.71
CA VAL A 73 -3.42 0.67 -6.34
C VAL A 73 -3.63 -0.58 -7.20
N LEU A 74 -3.14 -0.54 -8.42
CA LEU A 74 -3.17 -1.66 -9.36
C LEU A 74 -1.82 -2.37 -9.35
N LEU A 75 -1.84 -3.64 -9.00
CA LEU A 75 -0.71 -4.55 -9.08
C LEU A 75 -0.92 -5.53 -10.21
N ARG A 76 0.14 -5.94 -10.89
CA ARG A 76 0.08 -6.89 -12.00
C ARG A 76 1.23 -7.89 -11.92
N ASP A 77 0.92 -9.17 -12.16
CA ASP A 77 1.93 -10.22 -12.27
C ASP A 77 2.44 -10.39 -13.72
N LYS A 78 3.45 -11.24 -13.89
CA LYS A 78 4.01 -11.58 -15.22
C LYS A 78 3.02 -12.27 -16.16
N ASN A 79 1.94 -12.85 -15.63
CA ASN A 79 0.87 -13.49 -16.40
C ASN A 79 -0.29 -12.54 -16.72
N GLN A 80 -0.11 -11.23 -16.53
CA GLN A 80 -1.11 -10.18 -16.78
C GLN A 80 -2.35 -10.29 -15.88
N ARG A 81 -2.25 -10.97 -14.74
CA ARG A 81 -3.30 -10.94 -13.73
C ARG A 81 -3.17 -9.67 -12.91
N SER A 82 -4.25 -8.94 -12.81
CA SER A 82 -4.28 -7.64 -12.14
C SER A 82 -5.06 -7.74 -10.83
N VAL A 83 -4.53 -7.14 -9.76
CA VAL A 83 -5.20 -7.03 -8.45
C VAL A 83 -5.33 -5.56 -8.10
N LEU A 84 -6.55 -5.17 -7.69
CA LEU A 84 -6.88 -3.84 -7.22
C LEU A 84 -6.99 -3.86 -5.70
N ILE A 85 -6.20 -3.01 -5.03
CA ILE A 85 -6.25 -2.87 -3.58
C ILE A 85 -6.74 -1.46 -3.25
N LEU A 86 -7.87 -1.38 -2.52
CA LEU A 86 -8.39 -0.12 -2.02
C LEU A 86 -7.46 0.44 -0.94
N ILE A 87 -7.11 1.73 -1.06
CA ILE A 87 -6.16 2.41 -0.18
C ILE A 87 -6.67 3.79 0.19
N GLY A 88 -6.17 4.35 1.28
CA GLY A 88 -6.48 5.71 1.69
C GLY A 88 -5.82 6.76 0.79
N LYS A 89 -6.32 7.99 0.83
CA LYS A 89 -5.83 9.12 0.03
C LYS A 89 -4.35 9.41 0.28
N PHE A 90 -3.90 9.36 1.53
CA PHE A 90 -2.51 9.67 1.89
C PHE A 90 -1.56 8.55 1.48
N GLU A 91 -2.00 7.30 1.57
CA GLU A 91 -1.29 6.14 1.07
C GLU A 91 -1.16 6.19 -0.45
N ALA A 92 -2.25 6.55 -1.14
CA ALA A 92 -2.27 6.77 -2.59
C ALA A 92 -1.24 7.81 -3.01
N MET A 93 -1.23 8.96 -2.32
CA MET A 93 -0.25 10.02 -2.56
C MET A 93 1.19 9.53 -2.32
N ALA A 94 1.42 8.79 -1.23
CA ALA A 94 2.75 8.27 -0.93
C ALA A 94 3.27 7.31 -2.01
N ILE A 95 2.40 6.43 -2.52
CA ILE A 95 2.74 5.48 -3.60
C ILE A 95 2.97 6.24 -4.91
N SER A 96 2.08 7.17 -5.28
CA SER A 96 2.21 7.92 -6.54
C SER A 96 3.50 8.73 -6.60
N LEU A 97 3.88 9.42 -5.51
CA LEU A 97 5.15 10.15 -5.42
C LEU A 97 6.36 9.22 -5.61
N ALA A 98 6.28 7.99 -5.08
CA ALA A 98 7.35 7.02 -5.24
C ALA A 98 7.45 6.50 -6.69
N ILE A 99 6.32 6.25 -7.36
CA ILE A 99 6.27 5.86 -8.78
C ILE A 99 6.87 6.94 -9.66
N GLU A 100 6.52 8.21 -9.41
CA GLU A 100 7.00 9.36 -10.19
C GLU A 100 8.47 9.74 -9.87
N GLY A 101 9.07 9.16 -8.83
CA GLY A 101 10.38 9.57 -8.33
C GLY A 101 10.41 11.02 -7.83
N ALA A 102 9.24 11.55 -7.47
CA ALA A 102 9.08 12.92 -7.03
C ALA A 102 9.47 13.06 -5.54
N SER A 103 10.08 14.22 -5.21
CA SER A 103 10.46 14.55 -3.83
C SER A 103 9.58 15.66 -3.29
N ALA A 104 9.10 15.49 -2.08
CA ALA A 104 8.32 16.51 -1.36
C ALA A 104 9.17 17.59 -0.67
N GLY A 105 10.47 17.71 -1.01
CA GLY A 105 11.40 18.65 -0.39
C GLY A 105 11.85 18.27 1.03
N ARG A 106 11.03 17.56 1.77
CA ARG A 106 11.35 16.92 3.07
C ARG A 106 10.91 15.46 3.05
N PRO A 107 11.62 14.56 3.78
CA PRO A 107 11.25 13.16 3.86
C PRO A 107 9.82 13.00 4.38
N LEU A 108 8.99 12.26 3.64
CA LEU A 108 7.69 11.79 4.10
C LEU A 108 7.87 10.58 5.03
N THR A 109 6.77 10.07 5.61
CA THR A 109 6.80 8.97 6.58
C THR A 109 7.55 7.74 6.07
N HIS A 110 7.27 7.28 4.84
CA HIS A 110 7.94 6.12 4.28
C HIS A 110 9.41 6.39 3.88
N ASP A 111 9.75 7.63 3.51
CA ASP A 111 11.14 8.04 3.28
C ASP A 111 11.91 8.01 4.61
N LEU A 112 11.29 8.53 5.68
CA LEU A 112 11.87 8.51 7.01
C LEU A 112 12.07 7.07 7.50
N LEU A 113 11.07 6.21 7.34
CA LEU A 113 11.16 4.79 7.72
C LEU A 113 12.29 4.08 6.98
N ASN A 114 12.37 4.26 5.66
CA ASN A 114 13.46 3.68 4.86
C ASN A 114 14.84 4.17 5.32
N ASN A 115 14.96 5.47 5.61
CA ASN A 115 16.19 6.07 6.13
C ASN A 115 16.56 5.53 7.53
N VAL A 116 15.57 5.31 8.40
CA VAL A 116 15.80 4.71 9.73
C VAL A 116 16.32 3.29 9.60
N ILE A 117 15.65 2.46 8.78
CA ILE A 117 16.08 1.07 8.52
C ILE A 117 17.53 1.06 8.01
N ALA A 118 17.83 1.86 6.99
CA ALA A 118 19.18 1.91 6.42
C ALA A 118 20.24 2.39 7.43
N ARG A 119 19.94 3.41 8.24
CA ARG A 119 20.87 3.92 9.26
C ARG A 119 21.09 2.95 10.42
N MET A 120 20.14 2.05 10.67
CA MET A 120 20.27 0.94 11.62
C MET A 120 20.99 -0.28 11.05
N GLY A 121 21.51 -0.19 9.81
CA GLY A 121 22.20 -1.28 9.12
C GLY A 121 21.28 -2.32 8.52
N GLY A 122 20.00 -2.00 8.38
CA GLY A 122 19.01 -2.87 7.74
C GLY A 122 18.82 -2.55 6.26
N VAL A 123 18.32 -3.54 5.51
CA VAL A 123 17.89 -3.41 4.12
C VAL A 123 16.51 -4.02 3.99
N VAL A 124 15.61 -3.30 3.37
CA VAL A 124 14.30 -3.87 2.98
C VAL A 124 14.56 -4.82 1.82
N GLU A 125 14.47 -6.11 2.05
CA GLU A 125 14.75 -7.14 1.04
C GLU A 125 13.60 -7.33 0.08
N ARG A 126 12.39 -7.39 0.64
CA ARG A 126 11.16 -7.67 -0.13
C ARG A 126 9.92 -7.34 0.69
N ILE A 127 8.79 -7.25 0.00
CA ILE A 127 7.48 -7.32 0.63
C ILE A 127 6.68 -8.47 0.04
N LEU A 128 5.76 -9.02 0.84
CA LEU A 128 4.86 -10.08 0.45
C LEU A 128 3.43 -9.70 0.86
N ILE A 129 2.51 -9.67 -0.09
CA ILE A 129 1.07 -9.62 0.18
C ILE A 129 0.63 -11.06 0.35
N ASP A 130 0.50 -11.52 1.60
CA ASP A 130 0.43 -12.94 1.96
C ASP A 130 -0.98 -13.46 2.14
N ASP A 131 -1.96 -12.62 2.43
CA ASP A 131 -3.33 -13.07 2.64
C ASP A 131 -4.39 -12.04 2.22
N LEU A 132 -5.59 -12.56 1.98
CA LEU A 132 -6.84 -11.81 1.80
C LEU A 132 -7.93 -12.50 2.64
N TRP A 133 -8.27 -11.88 3.78
CA TRP A 133 -9.26 -12.37 4.71
C TRP A 133 -10.25 -11.27 5.08
N ASN A 134 -11.54 -11.56 5.09
CA ASN A 134 -12.61 -10.58 5.36
C ASN A 134 -12.48 -9.28 4.55
N ASN A 135 -12.16 -9.38 3.26
CA ASN A 135 -11.91 -8.25 2.36
C ASN A 135 -10.75 -7.34 2.78
N LYS A 136 -9.92 -7.75 3.72
CA LYS A 136 -8.70 -7.04 4.13
C LYS A 136 -7.48 -7.80 3.59
N TYR A 137 -6.61 -7.09 2.90
CA TYR A 137 -5.32 -7.61 2.48
C TYR A 137 -4.30 -7.44 3.60
N TYR A 138 -3.43 -8.43 3.72
CA TYR A 138 -2.33 -8.45 4.68
C TYR A 138 -1.00 -8.49 3.95
N ALA A 139 0.02 -7.90 4.55
CA ALA A 139 1.35 -7.89 3.96
C ALA A 139 2.44 -8.01 5.03
N LYS A 140 3.61 -8.47 4.59
CA LYS A 140 4.82 -8.56 5.39
C LYS A 140 5.94 -7.79 4.71
N ILE A 141 6.74 -7.11 5.52
CA ILE A 141 7.98 -6.45 5.11
C ILE A 141 9.12 -7.27 5.66
N THR A 142 9.99 -7.77 4.79
CA THR A 142 11.21 -8.48 5.19
C THR A 142 12.38 -7.51 5.20
N VAL A 143 13.01 -7.37 6.35
CA VAL A 143 14.21 -6.55 6.55
C VAL A 143 15.36 -7.43 6.98
N SER A 144 16.47 -7.38 6.27
CA SER A 144 17.72 -8.05 6.66
C SER A 144 18.67 -7.06 7.33
N THR A 145 19.41 -7.58 8.28
CA THR A 145 20.54 -6.94 8.92
C THR A 145 21.75 -7.86 8.84
N ALA A 146 22.92 -7.42 9.30
CA ALA A 146 24.11 -8.27 9.33
C ALA A 146 23.90 -9.58 10.13
N ASP A 147 23.04 -9.55 11.15
CA ASP A 147 22.87 -10.64 12.11
C ASP A 147 21.62 -11.49 11.84
N LYS A 148 20.57 -10.93 11.26
CA LYS A 148 19.28 -11.61 11.12
C LYS A 148 18.39 -10.99 10.08
N THR A 149 17.42 -11.77 9.61
CA THR A 149 16.27 -11.32 8.83
C THR A 149 15.05 -11.27 9.74
N ILE A 150 14.25 -10.21 9.63
CA ILE A 150 13.07 -9.96 10.46
C ILE A 150 11.90 -9.66 9.53
N GLU A 151 10.75 -10.26 9.81
CA GLU A 151 9.50 -9.94 9.15
C GLU A 151 8.64 -9.04 10.05
N PHE A 152 8.04 -8.04 9.43
CA PHE A 152 7.11 -7.11 10.08
C PHE A 152 5.74 -7.22 9.41
N ASP A 153 4.68 -7.37 10.21
CA ASP A 153 3.31 -7.22 9.72
C ASP A 153 3.07 -5.77 9.31
N SER A 154 2.31 -5.60 8.22
CA SER A 154 2.09 -4.28 7.64
C SER A 154 0.80 -4.25 6.82
N ARG A 155 0.23 -3.05 6.68
CA ARG A 155 -0.78 -2.84 5.65
C ARG A 155 -0.12 -2.90 4.26
N PRO A 156 -0.80 -3.46 3.25
CA PRO A 156 -0.26 -3.51 1.89
C PRO A 156 0.18 -2.16 1.34
N SER A 157 -0.60 -1.10 1.60
CA SER A 157 -0.27 0.26 1.15
C SER A 157 1.06 0.77 1.70
N ASP A 158 1.35 0.52 3.00
CA ASP A 158 2.61 0.94 3.63
C ASP A 158 3.78 0.10 3.11
N ALA A 159 3.58 -1.21 2.99
CA ALA A 159 4.58 -2.12 2.43
C ALA A 159 4.95 -1.73 0.99
N ILE A 160 3.96 -1.48 0.12
CA ILE A 160 4.16 -1.03 -1.27
C ILE A 160 4.91 0.31 -1.32
N ALA A 161 4.45 1.30 -0.52
CA ALA A 161 5.08 2.61 -0.48
C ALA A 161 6.55 2.56 -0.03
N LEU A 162 6.87 1.65 0.90
CA LEU A 162 8.24 1.41 1.37
C LEU A 162 9.06 0.66 0.32
N ALA A 163 8.50 -0.41 -0.28
CA ALA A 163 9.19 -1.20 -1.31
C ALA A 163 9.63 -0.36 -2.51
N LEU A 164 8.75 0.52 -3.00
CA LEU A 164 9.06 1.43 -4.11
C LEU A 164 10.26 2.35 -3.78
N ARG A 165 10.36 2.84 -2.54
CA ARG A 165 11.49 3.69 -2.09
C ARG A 165 12.77 2.91 -1.89
N ALA A 166 12.66 1.71 -1.33
CA ALA A 166 13.79 0.81 -1.13
C ALA A 166 14.24 0.12 -2.44
N LYS A 167 13.44 0.19 -3.50
CA LYS A 167 13.58 -0.57 -4.74
C LYS A 167 13.59 -2.08 -4.47
N ALA A 168 12.80 -2.50 -3.49
CA ALA A 168 12.64 -3.90 -3.11
C ALA A 168 11.56 -4.56 -3.96
N PRO A 169 11.70 -5.84 -4.31
CA PRO A 169 10.69 -6.58 -5.06
C PRO A 169 9.41 -6.78 -4.22
N ILE A 170 8.28 -6.82 -4.93
CA ILE A 170 6.96 -7.02 -4.37
C ILE A 170 6.46 -8.38 -4.81
N PHE A 171 6.02 -9.18 -3.85
CA PHE A 171 5.43 -10.50 -4.09
C PHE A 171 4.00 -10.55 -3.59
N MET A 172 3.22 -11.44 -4.17
CA MET A 172 1.87 -11.76 -3.76
C MET A 172 1.70 -13.28 -3.74
N ALA A 173 1.05 -13.79 -2.70
CA ALA A 173 0.73 -15.22 -2.61
C ALA A 173 -0.21 -15.62 -3.75
N GLU A 174 0.02 -16.78 -4.34
CA GLU A 174 -0.83 -17.32 -5.42
C GLU A 174 -2.30 -17.44 -4.98
N SER A 175 -2.54 -17.78 -3.71
CA SER A 175 -3.86 -17.84 -3.13
C SER A 175 -4.60 -16.49 -3.16
N VAL A 176 -3.87 -15.38 -2.97
CA VAL A 176 -4.43 -14.01 -3.07
C VAL A 176 -4.72 -13.67 -4.52
N LEU A 177 -3.78 -13.96 -5.43
CA LEU A 177 -3.98 -13.76 -6.87
C LEU A 177 -5.22 -14.51 -7.39
N GLN A 178 -5.40 -15.77 -6.97
CA GLN A 178 -6.56 -16.57 -7.39
C GLN A 178 -7.89 -16.00 -6.88
N LYS A 179 -7.90 -15.44 -5.65
CA LYS A 179 -9.11 -14.88 -5.04
C LYS A 179 -9.48 -13.50 -5.60
N ALA A 180 -8.48 -12.68 -5.92
CA ALA A 180 -8.65 -11.24 -6.12
C ALA A 180 -8.31 -10.74 -7.53
N SER A 181 -7.72 -11.59 -8.40
CA SER A 181 -7.34 -11.11 -9.72
C SER A 181 -8.55 -10.85 -10.61
N VAL A 182 -8.50 -9.72 -11.31
CA VAL A 182 -9.39 -9.38 -12.41
C VAL A 182 -8.63 -9.57 -13.73
N ARG A 183 -9.29 -10.11 -14.74
CA ARG A 183 -8.75 -10.14 -16.11
C ARG A 183 -9.23 -8.90 -16.82
N GLU A 184 -8.31 -8.18 -17.43
CA GLU A 184 -8.68 -7.13 -18.39
C GLU A 184 -9.22 -7.85 -19.64
N GLU A 185 -10.47 -7.55 -20.02
CA GLU A 185 -11.07 -8.02 -21.30
C GLU A 185 -10.59 -7.14 -22.44
#